data_21f12fc230836ab2a84b8dc59b33aad1
#
_entry.id   21f12fc230836ab2a84b8dc59b33aad1
#
_cell.length_a   1.000
_cell.length_b   1.000
_cell.length_c   1.000
_cell.angle_alpha   90.00
_cell.angle_beta   90.00
_cell.angle_gamma   90.00
#
_symmetry.space_group_name_H-M   'P 1'
#
loop_
_entity.id
_entity.type
_entity.pdbx_description
1 polymer ?
#
loop_
_entity_poly.entity_id
_entity_poly.type
_entity_poly.pdbx_seq_one_letter_code
_entity_poly.pdbx_strand_id
1 'polypeptide(L)' 'MAKSSDVKGVAAAVAALAICEALLLTLSDHKIMSGKQLRDALDDAAAAHRDADPTQDPAVRREVVAILKRIKSSVQMVQP' A
#
# COMPACT_ATOMS: atom_id res chain seq x y z
N MET A 1 -23.93 -10.99 3.13
CA MET A 1 -23.60 -10.48 4.46
C MET A 1 -22.23 -10.99 4.89
N ALA A 2 -21.35 -10.11 5.33
CA ALA A 2 -20.01 -10.51 5.74
C ALA A 2 -20.05 -11.31 7.04
N LYS A 3 -19.24 -12.37 7.11
CA LYS A 3 -19.06 -13.16 8.33
C LYS A 3 -18.17 -12.38 9.30
N SER A 4 -18.24 -12.72 10.61
CA SER A 4 -17.38 -12.11 11.61
C SER A 4 -15.91 -12.14 11.23
N SER A 5 -15.44 -13.28 10.70
CA SER A 5 -14.05 -13.42 10.27
C SER A 5 -13.70 -12.46 9.13
N ASP A 6 -14.65 -12.22 8.21
CA ASP A 6 -14.43 -11.29 7.10
C ASP A 6 -14.34 -9.86 7.62
N VAL A 7 -15.19 -9.49 8.58
CA VAL A 7 -15.16 -8.16 9.19
C VAL A 7 -13.83 -7.93 9.90
N LYS A 8 -13.36 -8.91 10.68
CA LYS A 8 -12.08 -8.80 11.38
C LYS A 8 -10.91 -8.73 10.41
N GLY A 9 -10.96 -9.51 9.34
CA GLY A 9 -9.92 -9.50 8.31
C GLY A 9 -9.84 -8.17 7.59
N VAL A 10 -10.98 -7.61 7.22
CA VAL A 10 -11.03 -6.30 6.56
C VAL A 10 -10.53 -5.21 7.52
N ALA A 11 -10.97 -5.25 8.78
CA ALA A 11 -10.54 -4.28 9.78
C ALA A 11 -9.02 -4.34 10.00
N ALA A 12 -8.46 -5.54 10.09
CA ALA A 12 -7.02 -5.73 10.25
C ALA A 12 -6.25 -5.18 9.05
N ALA A 13 -6.75 -5.42 7.84
CA ALA A 13 -6.13 -4.93 6.62
C ALA A 13 -6.15 -3.40 6.56
N VAL A 14 -7.27 -2.79 6.90
CA VAL A 14 -7.41 -1.34 6.92
C VAL A 14 -6.50 -0.72 7.98
N ALA A 15 -6.43 -1.33 9.16
CA ALA A 15 -5.55 -0.86 10.23
C ALA A 15 -4.08 -0.95 9.81
N ALA A 16 -3.68 -2.07 9.21
CA ALA A 16 -2.32 -2.24 8.72
C ALA A 16 -1.98 -1.18 7.66
N LEU A 17 -2.88 -0.93 6.74
CA LEU A 17 -2.70 0.08 5.71
C LEU A 17 -2.56 1.47 6.32
N ALA A 18 -3.38 1.81 7.31
CA ALA A 18 -3.31 3.10 7.99
C ALA A 18 -1.97 3.29 8.70
N ILE A 19 -1.47 2.24 9.36
CA ILE A 19 -0.17 2.27 10.03
C ILE A 19 0.95 2.50 9.01
N CYS A 20 0.91 1.78 7.89
CA CYS A 20 1.91 1.93 6.83
C CYS A 20 1.91 3.33 6.24
N GLU A 21 0.74 3.90 5.98
CA GLU A 21 0.63 5.26 5.46
C GLU A 21 1.19 6.28 6.45
N ALA A 22 0.88 6.12 7.74
CA ALA A 22 1.40 7.00 8.79
C ALA A 22 2.92 6.93 8.87
N LEU A 23 3.49 5.72 8.77
CA LEU A 23 4.93 5.53 8.78
C LEU A 23 5.60 6.17 7.56
N LEU A 24 5.01 6.02 6.38
CA LEU A 24 5.52 6.63 5.16
C LEU A 24 5.57 8.15 5.28
N LEU A 25 4.49 8.74 5.80
CA LEU A 25 4.44 10.19 6.00
C LEU A 25 5.47 10.65 7.03
N THR A 26 5.64 9.90 8.11
CA THR A 26 6.62 10.23 9.14
C THR A 26 8.04 10.18 8.59
N LEU A 27 8.37 9.15 7.82
CA LEU A 27 9.68 9.02 7.20
C LEU A 27 9.96 10.18 6.25
N SER A 28 8.95 10.60 5.51
CA SER A 28 9.05 11.73 4.61
C SER A 28 9.23 13.05 5.37
N ASP A 29 8.41 13.26 6.41
CA ASP A 29 8.44 14.50 7.20
C ASP A 29 9.80 14.69 7.89
N HIS A 30 10.41 13.61 8.35
CA HIS A 30 11.72 13.64 8.98
C HIS A 30 12.87 13.56 7.98
N LYS A 31 12.57 13.57 6.70
CA LYS A 31 13.55 13.52 5.60
C LYS A 31 14.47 12.31 5.66
N ILE A 32 13.97 11.22 6.23
CA ILE A 32 14.68 9.94 6.22
C ILE A 32 14.61 9.31 4.83
N MET A 33 13.47 9.50 4.15
CA MET A 33 13.29 9.08 2.77
C MET A 33 12.79 10.25 1.95
N SER A 34 13.34 10.42 0.75
CA SER A 34 12.83 11.40 -0.20
C SER A 34 11.51 10.92 -0.82
N GLY A 35 10.76 11.85 -1.40
CA GLY A 35 9.55 11.49 -2.13
C GLY A 35 9.84 10.48 -3.25
N LYS A 36 10.96 10.65 -3.94
CA LYS A 36 11.37 9.69 -4.99
C LYS A 36 11.62 8.31 -4.41
N GLN A 37 12.31 8.21 -3.29
CA GLN A 37 12.55 6.92 -2.65
C GLN A 37 11.26 6.23 -2.23
N LEU A 38 10.30 6.98 -1.71
CA LEU A 38 8.99 6.45 -1.34
C LEU A 38 8.23 5.93 -2.57
N ARG A 39 8.21 6.72 -3.65
CA ARG A 39 7.54 6.31 -4.88
C ARG A 39 8.18 5.08 -5.48
N ASP A 40 9.52 5.02 -5.49
CA ASP A 40 10.25 3.87 -6.00
C ASP A 40 9.95 2.61 -5.18
N ALA A 41 9.88 2.73 -3.86
CA ALA A 41 9.54 1.61 -2.98
C ALA A 41 8.12 1.10 -3.25
N LEU A 42 7.17 2.01 -3.47
CA LEU A 42 5.79 1.63 -3.77
C LEU A 42 5.68 0.99 -5.16
N ASP A 43 6.41 1.48 -6.14
CA ASP A 43 6.47 0.86 -7.47
C ASP A 43 7.06 -0.54 -7.40
N ASP A 44 8.12 -0.73 -6.61
CA ASP A 44 8.74 -2.04 -6.41
C ASP A 44 7.78 -3.01 -5.73
N ALA A 45 7.04 -2.55 -4.73
CA ALA A 45 6.03 -3.36 -4.05
C ALA A 45 4.92 -3.79 -5.02
N ALA A 46 4.46 -2.87 -5.87
CA ALA A 46 3.44 -3.18 -6.87
C ALA A 46 3.95 -4.22 -7.88
N ALA A 47 5.18 -4.06 -8.35
CA ALA A 47 5.79 -5.01 -9.28
C ALA A 47 5.93 -6.39 -8.64
N ALA A 48 6.37 -6.46 -7.40
CA ALA A 48 6.51 -7.71 -6.67
C ALA A 48 5.17 -8.44 -6.57
N HIS A 49 4.09 -7.72 -6.28
CA HIS A 49 2.76 -8.33 -6.16
C HIS A 49 2.19 -8.78 -7.50
N ARG A 50 2.51 -8.10 -8.60
CA ARG A 50 2.08 -8.55 -9.92
C ARG A 50 2.67 -9.91 -10.28
N ASP A 51 3.92 -10.14 -9.88
CA ASP A 51 4.70 -11.27 -10.36
C ASP A 51 4.83 -12.41 -9.35
N ALA A 52 4.40 -12.21 -8.10
CA ALA A 52 4.84 -13.06 -7.01
C ALA A 52 4.16 -14.42 -6.89
N ASP A 53 2.86 -14.50 -6.92
CA ASP A 53 2.16 -15.74 -6.57
C ASP A 53 1.13 -16.12 -7.62
N PRO A 54 1.43 -17.12 -8.47
CA PRO A 54 0.49 -17.53 -9.50
C PRO A 54 -0.80 -18.14 -8.95
N THR A 55 -0.82 -18.51 -7.66
CA THR A 55 -2.03 -19.07 -7.05
C THR A 55 -2.96 -17.99 -6.49
N GLN A 56 -2.48 -16.76 -6.36
CA GLN A 56 -3.31 -15.67 -5.89
C GLN A 56 -4.34 -15.27 -6.94
N ASP A 57 -5.56 -15.00 -6.48
CA ASP A 57 -6.64 -14.53 -7.34
C ASP A 57 -6.19 -13.26 -8.09
N PRO A 58 -6.28 -13.27 -9.43
CA PRO A 58 -5.90 -12.08 -10.21
C PRO A 58 -6.66 -10.81 -9.82
N ALA A 59 -7.91 -10.94 -9.37
CA ALA A 59 -8.69 -9.79 -8.92
C ALA A 59 -8.07 -9.17 -7.67
N VAL A 60 -7.62 -10.01 -6.73
CA VAL A 60 -6.94 -9.54 -5.52
C VAL A 60 -5.64 -8.82 -5.89
N ARG A 61 -4.85 -9.39 -6.79
CA ARG A 61 -3.61 -8.75 -7.24
C ARG A 61 -3.85 -7.38 -7.85
N ARG A 62 -4.87 -7.27 -8.69
CA ARG A 62 -5.22 -5.98 -9.30
C ARG A 62 -5.58 -4.94 -8.25
N GLU A 63 -6.34 -5.34 -7.25
CA GLU A 63 -6.73 -4.43 -6.17
C GLU A 63 -5.53 -4.01 -5.32
N VAL A 64 -4.61 -4.91 -5.03
CA VAL A 64 -3.38 -4.59 -4.29
C VAL A 64 -2.58 -3.54 -5.06
N VAL A 65 -2.37 -3.76 -6.35
CA VAL A 65 -1.64 -2.81 -7.20
C VAL A 65 -2.35 -1.45 -7.25
N ALA A 66 -3.68 -1.45 -7.37
CA ALA A 66 -4.47 -0.21 -7.39
C ALA A 66 -4.31 0.58 -6.09
N ILE A 67 -4.33 -0.12 -4.95
CA ILE A 67 -4.15 0.51 -3.64
C ILE A 67 -2.75 1.13 -3.53
N LEU A 68 -1.72 0.40 -3.95
CA LEU A 68 -0.34 0.90 -3.90
C LEU A 68 -0.16 2.14 -4.78
N LYS A 69 -0.78 2.15 -5.96
CA LYS A 69 -0.75 3.32 -6.84
C LYS A 69 -1.46 4.51 -6.23
N ARG A 70 -2.57 4.27 -5.52
CA ARG A 70 -3.30 5.34 -4.83
C ARG A 70 -2.46 5.95 -3.72
N ILE A 71 -1.77 5.12 -2.95
CA ILE A 71 -0.87 5.58 -1.89
C ILE A 71 0.27 6.40 -2.50
N LYS A 72 0.84 5.93 -3.60
CA LYS A 72 1.88 6.66 -4.32
C LYS A 72 1.41 8.06 -4.71
N SER A 73 0.19 8.17 -5.25
CA SER A 73 -0.38 9.46 -5.63
C SER A 73 -0.55 10.38 -4.42
N SER A 74 -0.99 9.83 -3.29
CA SER A 74 -1.14 10.60 -2.05
C SER A 74 0.20 11.14 -1.57
N VAL A 75 1.25 10.34 -1.64
CA VAL A 75 2.60 10.76 -1.26
C VAL A 75 3.08 11.89 -2.18
N GLN A 76 2.80 11.79 -3.48
CA GLN A 76 3.18 12.83 -4.44
C GLN A 76 2.48 14.16 -4.16
N MET A 77 1.24 14.14 -3.69
CA MET A 77 0.51 15.36 -3.36
C MET A 77 1.05 16.06 -2.12
N VAL A 78 1.62 15.32 -1.19
CA VAL A 78 2.15 15.86 0.06
C VAL A 78 3.60 16.33 -0.11
N GLN A 79 4.35 15.73 -1.01
CA GLN A 79 5.76 16.03 -1.24
C GLN A 79 5.91 17.17 -2.24
N PRO A 80 6.66 18.21 -1.90
CA PRO A 80 7.00 19.27 -2.87
C PRO A 80 7.86 18.73 -4.01
#